data_8c0affd96a1d0b4cfee2f1ffe1744362
#
_entry.id   8c0affd96a1d0b4cfee2f1ffe1744362
#
_cell.length_a   1.000
_cell.length_b   1.000
_cell.length_c   1.000
_cell.angle_alpha   90.00
_cell.angle_beta   90.00
_cell.angle_gamma   90.00
#
_symmetry.space_group_name_H-M   'P 1'
#
loop_
_entity.id
_entity.type
_entity.pdbx_description
1 polymer ?
#
loop_
_entity_poly.entity_id
_entity_poly.type
_entity_poly.pdbx_seq_one_letter_code
_entity_poly.pdbx_strand_id
1 'polypeptide(L)'
;MSSPQRPLSVAVLGAGHVGTVLARLAVAAGHDVRLATTRDARELALIADFLVPGVTATSIPEATKGADLVIAAVPLHRYRTLDREALAGHAVIDLLNYWAGTDGKIEEFEVPETSSEVIADFLDGARTVKTLNHIGYHEMESDHRPAGDPERRAVALAGNDEDAKAVVSRFLDEIGFDPVDAGDLAAGAAYQPGTPIFNGSFDAAQMRAELEKAAQVPVPQNA
;
A
#
# COMPACT_ATOMS: atom_id res chain seq x y z
N MET A 1 18.80 21.20 -9.21
CA MET A 1 17.32 21.28 -9.21
C MET A 1 16.84 20.19 -10.17
N SER A 2 16.29 19.09 -9.67
CA SER A 2 15.74 18.02 -10.51
C SER A 2 14.55 18.56 -11.30
N SER A 3 14.45 18.22 -12.58
CA SER A 3 13.28 18.55 -13.39
C SER A 3 12.02 17.97 -12.71
N PRO A 4 10.89 18.67 -12.72
CA PRO A 4 9.66 18.12 -12.17
C PRO A 4 9.34 16.80 -12.89
N GLN A 5 9.21 15.73 -12.11
CA GLN A 5 8.83 14.44 -12.66
C GLN A 5 7.35 14.50 -13.10
N ARG A 6 7.00 13.75 -14.15
CA ARG A 6 5.59 13.68 -14.57
C ARG A 6 4.72 13.13 -13.45
N PRO A 7 3.46 13.55 -13.32
CA PRO A 7 2.51 12.91 -12.43
C PRO A 7 2.42 11.39 -12.68
N LEU A 8 2.26 10.61 -11.62
CA LEU A 8 1.94 9.18 -11.75
C LEU A 8 0.46 9.03 -12.12
N SER A 9 0.17 7.98 -12.90
CA SER A 9 -1.18 7.47 -13.06
C SER A 9 -1.40 6.40 -11.99
N VAL A 10 -2.28 6.69 -11.03
CA VAL A 10 -2.52 5.85 -9.85
C VAL A 10 -3.93 5.27 -9.90
N ALA A 11 -4.04 3.95 -9.90
CA ALA A 11 -5.31 3.25 -9.76
C ALA A 11 -5.54 2.87 -8.30
N VAL A 12 -6.64 3.30 -7.70
CA VAL A 12 -7.04 2.92 -6.33
C VAL A 12 -8.22 1.95 -6.42
N LEU A 13 -8.00 0.70 -6.01
CA LEU A 13 -9.01 -0.34 -6.01
C LEU A 13 -9.64 -0.49 -4.63
N GLY A 14 -10.74 0.20 -4.42
CA GLY A 14 -11.46 0.25 -3.15
C GLY A 14 -11.73 1.69 -2.68
N ALA A 15 -12.99 1.99 -2.37
CA ALA A 15 -13.47 3.29 -1.89
C ALA A 15 -13.84 3.26 -0.38
N GLY A 16 -13.11 2.44 0.40
CA GLY A 16 -13.18 2.44 1.85
C GLY A 16 -12.33 3.55 2.47
N HIS A 17 -12.22 3.57 3.81
CA HIS A 17 -11.47 4.61 4.54
C HIS A 17 -10.02 4.76 4.02
N VAL A 18 -9.28 3.66 3.92
CA VAL A 18 -7.87 3.70 3.46
C VAL A 18 -7.76 4.15 2.01
N GLY A 19 -8.58 3.57 1.10
CA GLY A 19 -8.53 3.91 -0.32
C GLY A 19 -8.86 5.38 -0.59
N THR A 20 -9.86 5.94 0.09
CA THR A 20 -10.23 7.36 -0.06
C THR A 20 -9.18 8.31 0.51
N VAL A 21 -8.54 7.96 1.62
CA VAL A 21 -7.43 8.75 2.18
C VAL A 21 -6.25 8.76 1.22
N LEU A 22 -5.81 7.61 0.73
CA LEU A 22 -4.69 7.52 -0.21
C LEU A 22 -5.00 8.21 -1.54
N ALA A 23 -6.23 8.11 -2.03
CA ALA A 23 -6.65 8.83 -3.22
C ALA A 23 -6.60 10.36 -3.02
N ARG A 24 -7.04 10.88 -1.86
CA ARG A 24 -6.93 12.33 -1.53
C ARG A 24 -5.48 12.79 -1.48
N LEU A 25 -4.62 12.04 -0.79
CA LEU A 25 -3.19 12.36 -0.71
C LEU A 25 -2.53 12.35 -2.10
N ALA A 26 -2.86 11.36 -2.92
CA ALA A 26 -2.35 11.26 -4.28
C ALA A 26 -2.83 12.43 -5.19
N VAL A 27 -4.11 12.82 -5.11
CA VAL A 27 -4.64 13.99 -5.83
C VAL A 27 -3.96 15.26 -5.34
N ALA A 28 -3.80 15.43 -4.03
CA ALA A 28 -3.12 16.60 -3.43
C ALA A 28 -1.64 16.69 -3.85
N ALA A 29 -0.97 15.56 -4.07
CA ALA A 29 0.38 15.47 -4.61
C ALA A 29 0.45 15.73 -6.13
N GLY A 30 -0.69 15.91 -6.80
CA GLY A 30 -0.78 16.23 -8.23
C GLY A 30 -0.75 15.02 -9.16
N HIS A 31 -1.03 13.82 -8.66
CA HIS A 31 -1.14 12.61 -9.48
C HIS A 31 -2.48 12.53 -10.22
N ASP A 32 -2.49 11.75 -11.32
CA ASP A 32 -3.73 11.35 -12.01
C ASP A 32 -4.30 10.13 -11.31
N VAL A 33 -5.43 10.30 -10.59
CA VAL A 33 -5.98 9.25 -9.72
C VAL A 33 -7.30 8.74 -10.29
N ARG A 34 -7.35 7.42 -10.49
CA ARG A 34 -8.53 6.68 -10.90
C ARG A 34 -8.99 5.78 -9.75
N LEU A 35 -10.25 5.96 -9.33
CA LEU A 35 -10.87 5.18 -8.27
C LEU A 35 -11.83 4.15 -8.86
N ALA A 36 -11.68 2.90 -8.48
CA ALA A 36 -12.54 1.82 -8.94
C ALA A 36 -12.95 0.90 -7.79
N THR A 37 -14.12 0.31 -7.92
CA THR A 37 -14.65 -0.71 -7.03
C THR A 37 -15.36 -1.80 -7.83
N THR A 38 -15.83 -2.84 -7.17
CA THR A 38 -16.70 -3.85 -7.79
C THR A 38 -18.14 -3.33 -8.06
N ARG A 39 -18.47 -2.10 -7.62
CA ARG A 39 -19.75 -1.45 -7.91
C ARG A 39 -19.71 -0.81 -9.29
N ASP A 40 -20.90 -0.48 -9.81
CA ASP A 40 -21.02 0.28 -11.06
C ASP A 40 -20.28 1.63 -10.96
N ALA A 41 -19.52 1.96 -12.01
CA ALA A 41 -18.71 3.17 -12.04
C ALA A 41 -19.56 4.47 -11.96
N ARG A 42 -20.82 4.42 -12.43
CA ARG A 42 -21.73 5.58 -12.37
C ARG A 42 -22.20 5.82 -10.94
N GLU A 43 -22.49 4.75 -10.19
CA GLU A 43 -22.83 4.86 -8.77
C GLU A 43 -21.65 5.38 -7.98
N LEU A 44 -20.45 4.89 -8.28
CA LEU A 44 -19.21 5.36 -7.66
C LEU A 44 -18.97 6.85 -7.96
N ALA A 45 -19.19 7.29 -9.19
CA ALA A 45 -19.00 8.68 -9.60
C ALA A 45 -19.86 9.66 -8.81
N LEU A 46 -21.09 9.26 -8.43
CA LEU A 46 -22.00 10.12 -7.65
C LEU A 46 -21.45 10.48 -6.26
N ILE A 47 -20.60 9.64 -5.69
CA ILE A 47 -20.03 9.84 -4.37
C ILE A 47 -18.52 10.19 -4.42
N ALA A 48 -17.87 9.90 -5.53
CA ALA A 48 -16.44 10.09 -5.67
C ALA A 48 -16.02 11.56 -5.55
N ASP A 49 -16.71 12.47 -6.21
CA ASP A 49 -16.46 13.91 -6.12
C ASP A 49 -16.61 14.46 -4.69
N PHE A 50 -17.51 13.87 -3.90
CA PHE A 50 -17.68 14.24 -2.51
C PHE A 50 -16.60 13.64 -1.60
N LEU A 51 -16.21 12.39 -1.84
CA LEU A 51 -15.23 11.66 -1.04
C LEU A 51 -13.79 12.08 -1.36
N VAL A 52 -13.51 12.27 -2.65
CA VAL A 52 -12.18 12.56 -3.18
C VAL A 52 -12.30 13.54 -4.35
N PRO A 53 -12.43 14.86 -4.10
CA PRO A 53 -12.48 15.85 -5.17
C PRO A 53 -11.27 15.73 -6.10
N GLY A 54 -11.53 15.70 -7.42
CA GLY A 54 -10.47 15.59 -8.43
C GLY A 54 -10.12 14.15 -8.85
N VAL A 55 -10.77 13.13 -8.28
CA VAL A 55 -10.58 11.73 -8.70
C VAL A 55 -11.48 11.40 -9.91
N THR A 56 -11.01 10.48 -10.76
CA THR A 56 -11.82 9.90 -11.83
C THR A 56 -12.37 8.55 -11.39
N ALA A 57 -13.70 8.44 -11.18
CA ALA A 57 -14.35 7.16 -10.90
C ALA A 57 -14.54 6.36 -12.19
N THR A 58 -14.13 5.08 -12.21
CA THR A 58 -14.20 4.25 -13.41
C THR A 58 -14.30 2.76 -13.05
N SER A 59 -14.32 1.89 -14.05
CA SER A 59 -14.24 0.43 -13.87
C SER A 59 -12.81 -0.01 -13.53
N ILE A 60 -12.66 -1.20 -12.93
CA ILE A 60 -11.32 -1.75 -12.58
C ILE A 60 -10.43 -1.85 -13.82
N PRO A 61 -10.86 -2.43 -14.97
CA PRO A 61 -10.02 -2.52 -16.15
C PRO A 61 -9.59 -1.17 -16.71
N GLU A 62 -10.46 -0.16 -16.67
CA GLU A 62 -10.10 1.19 -17.13
C GLU A 62 -9.19 1.91 -16.11
N ALA A 63 -9.35 1.66 -14.82
CA ALA A 63 -8.49 2.25 -13.79
C ALA A 63 -7.06 1.74 -13.91
N THR A 64 -6.88 0.44 -14.12
CA THR A 64 -5.55 -0.20 -14.19
C THR A 64 -4.85 0.02 -15.53
N LYS A 65 -5.61 0.28 -16.60
CA LYS A 65 -5.05 0.48 -17.94
C LYS A 65 -4.01 1.60 -17.98
N GLY A 66 -2.74 1.23 -18.17
CA GLY A 66 -1.62 2.17 -18.23
C GLY A 66 -1.34 2.88 -16.90
N ALA A 67 -1.79 2.33 -15.78
CA ALA A 67 -1.42 2.84 -14.46
C ALA A 67 0.06 2.57 -14.18
N ASP A 68 0.75 3.57 -13.64
CA ASP A 68 2.11 3.41 -13.13
C ASP A 68 2.12 2.64 -11.80
N LEU A 69 1.04 2.80 -11.02
CA LEU A 69 0.87 2.25 -9.70
C LEU A 69 -0.58 1.85 -9.45
N VAL A 70 -0.79 0.69 -8.84
CA VAL A 70 -2.10 0.23 -8.36
C VAL A 70 -2.07 0.09 -6.85
N ILE A 71 -3.09 0.58 -6.17
CA ILE A 71 -3.26 0.47 -4.72
C ILE A 71 -4.43 -0.50 -4.45
N ALA A 72 -4.12 -1.67 -3.85
CA ALA A 72 -5.11 -2.67 -3.48
C ALA A 72 -5.71 -2.34 -2.10
N ALA A 73 -6.77 -1.50 -2.08
CA ALA A 73 -7.42 -1.02 -0.87
C ALA A 73 -8.73 -1.76 -0.58
N VAL A 74 -8.70 -3.09 -0.66
CA VAL A 74 -9.83 -3.97 -0.34
C VAL A 74 -9.64 -4.61 1.04
N PRO A 75 -10.72 -5.02 1.74
CA PRO A 75 -10.59 -5.84 2.95
C PRO A 75 -9.88 -7.17 2.66
N LEU A 76 -9.08 -7.70 3.61
CA LEU A 76 -8.31 -8.92 3.43
C LEU A 76 -9.17 -10.08 2.89
N HIS A 77 -10.31 -10.37 3.52
CA HIS A 77 -11.21 -11.46 3.11
C HIS A 77 -11.76 -11.32 1.68
N ARG A 78 -11.51 -10.19 1.02
CA ARG A 78 -11.91 -9.91 -0.36
C ARG A 78 -10.74 -9.90 -1.34
N TYR A 79 -9.51 -10.19 -0.91
CA TYR A 79 -8.34 -10.11 -1.79
C TYR A 79 -8.51 -10.96 -3.07
N ARG A 80 -9.22 -12.09 -2.98
CA ARG A 80 -9.53 -12.95 -4.14
C ARG A 80 -10.49 -12.32 -5.15
N THR A 81 -11.09 -11.16 -4.84
CA THR A 81 -11.88 -10.38 -5.80
C THR A 81 -11.04 -9.44 -6.66
N LEU A 82 -9.74 -9.33 -6.38
CA LEU A 82 -8.81 -8.60 -7.22
C LEU A 82 -8.65 -9.33 -8.57
N ASP A 83 -8.72 -8.58 -9.64
CA ASP A 83 -8.59 -9.11 -11.00
C ASP A 83 -7.10 -9.30 -11.34
N ARG A 84 -6.64 -10.54 -11.29
CA ARG A 84 -5.24 -10.91 -11.52
C ARG A 84 -4.75 -10.49 -12.92
N GLU A 85 -5.59 -10.64 -13.93
CA GLU A 85 -5.23 -10.28 -15.30
C GLU A 85 -5.07 -8.77 -15.45
N ALA A 86 -5.96 -7.99 -14.83
CA ALA A 86 -5.88 -6.54 -14.81
C ALA A 86 -4.69 -6.00 -14.00
N LEU A 87 -4.13 -6.79 -13.08
CA LEU A 87 -3.01 -6.39 -12.22
C LEU A 87 -1.64 -6.89 -12.74
N ALA A 88 -1.62 -7.84 -13.67
CA ALA A 88 -0.40 -8.41 -14.21
C ALA A 88 0.52 -7.31 -14.80
N GLY A 89 1.81 -7.35 -14.43
CA GLY A 89 2.83 -6.38 -14.85
C GLY A 89 2.79 -5.03 -14.16
N HIS A 90 1.77 -4.72 -13.35
CA HIS A 90 1.72 -3.46 -12.60
C HIS A 90 2.51 -3.53 -11.29
N ALA A 91 3.06 -2.39 -10.84
CA ALA A 91 3.47 -2.21 -9.46
C ALA A 91 2.19 -2.13 -8.61
N VAL A 92 2.05 -3.02 -7.62
CA VAL A 92 0.84 -3.13 -6.79
C VAL A 92 1.21 -2.92 -5.32
N ILE A 93 0.70 -1.86 -4.70
CA ILE A 93 0.77 -1.70 -3.24
C ILE A 93 -0.22 -2.65 -2.59
N ASP A 94 0.31 -3.59 -1.79
CA ASP A 94 -0.44 -4.40 -0.84
C ASP A 94 -0.37 -3.75 0.54
N LEU A 95 -1.50 -3.27 1.03
CA LEU A 95 -1.66 -2.70 2.36
C LEU A 95 -2.57 -3.54 3.28
N LEU A 96 -2.85 -4.78 2.85
CA LEU A 96 -3.72 -5.68 3.58
C LEU A 96 -2.97 -6.28 4.79
N ASN A 97 -3.70 -6.52 5.85
CA ASN A 97 -3.19 -7.18 7.05
C ASN A 97 -4.02 -8.42 7.36
N TYR A 98 -3.38 -9.51 7.70
CA TYR A 98 -4.02 -10.62 8.37
C TYR A 98 -3.90 -10.47 9.88
N TRP A 99 -5.04 -10.48 10.55
CA TRP A 99 -5.11 -10.38 11.99
C TRP A 99 -6.15 -11.37 12.51
N ALA A 100 -5.70 -12.57 12.90
CA ALA A 100 -6.58 -13.68 13.33
C ALA A 100 -7.55 -13.28 14.45
N GLY A 101 -7.18 -12.35 15.33
CA GLY A 101 -8.05 -11.80 16.37
C GLY A 101 -9.24 -11.01 15.85
N THR A 102 -9.15 -10.44 14.64
CA THR A 102 -10.18 -9.62 14.01
C THR A 102 -10.85 -10.36 12.84
N ASP A 103 -10.04 -11.02 12.02
CA ASP A 103 -10.49 -11.68 10.78
C ASP A 103 -11.01 -13.11 11.05
N GLY A 104 -10.76 -13.66 12.26
CA GLY A 104 -10.88 -15.08 12.54
C GLY A 104 -9.71 -15.86 11.93
N LYS A 105 -9.69 -17.17 12.17
CA LYS A 105 -8.68 -18.02 11.52
C LYS A 105 -9.03 -18.25 10.07
N ILE A 106 -8.13 -17.84 9.18
CA ILE A 106 -8.20 -18.06 7.74
C ILE A 106 -7.04 -18.99 7.40
N GLU A 107 -7.34 -20.25 7.10
CA GLU A 107 -6.37 -21.34 6.97
C GLU A 107 -5.22 -21.01 6.00
N GLU A 108 -5.49 -20.31 4.91
CA GLU A 108 -4.50 -19.93 3.92
C GLU A 108 -3.47 -18.89 4.40
N PHE A 109 -3.74 -18.21 5.53
CA PHE A 109 -2.80 -17.28 6.17
C PHE A 109 -2.19 -17.85 7.46
N GLU A 110 -2.55 -19.07 7.86
CA GLU A 110 -1.94 -19.78 8.99
C GLU A 110 -0.73 -20.62 8.52
N VAL A 111 0.11 -20.01 7.68
CA VAL A 111 1.28 -20.62 7.06
C VAL A 111 2.54 -19.84 7.45
N PRO A 112 3.75 -20.38 7.22
CA PRO A 112 5.00 -19.66 7.56
C PRO A 112 5.23 -18.39 6.74
N GLU A 113 4.68 -18.32 5.54
CA GLU A 113 4.77 -17.18 4.65
C GLU A 113 4.00 -15.99 5.20
N THR A 114 4.44 -14.79 4.87
CA THR A 114 3.73 -13.57 5.24
C THR A 114 2.40 -13.47 4.47
N SER A 115 1.45 -12.72 5.01
CA SER A 115 0.19 -12.47 4.29
C SER A 115 0.40 -11.86 2.91
N SER A 116 1.47 -11.08 2.73
CA SER A 116 1.81 -10.47 1.45
C SER A 116 2.39 -11.46 0.45
N GLU A 117 3.14 -12.46 0.90
CA GLU A 117 3.61 -13.54 0.03
C GLU A 117 2.43 -14.37 -0.48
N VAL A 118 1.49 -14.72 0.39
CA VAL A 118 0.24 -15.42 0.00
C VAL A 118 -0.57 -14.60 -1.02
N ILE A 119 -0.66 -13.28 -0.81
CA ILE A 119 -1.37 -12.39 -1.73
C ILE A 119 -0.61 -12.24 -3.05
N ALA A 120 0.72 -12.14 -3.02
CA ALA A 120 1.55 -12.04 -4.21
C ALA A 120 1.48 -13.32 -5.06
N ASP A 121 1.48 -14.48 -4.44
CA ASP A 121 1.28 -15.76 -5.12
C ASP A 121 -0.11 -15.84 -5.79
N PHE A 122 -1.14 -15.33 -5.11
CA PHE A 122 -2.45 -15.21 -5.73
C PHE A 122 -2.45 -14.25 -6.92
N LEU A 123 -1.78 -13.10 -6.80
CA LEU A 123 -1.70 -12.06 -7.83
C LEU A 123 -0.63 -12.36 -8.90
N ASP A 124 -0.33 -13.59 -9.18
CA ASP A 124 0.68 -14.05 -10.13
C ASP A 124 0.87 -13.10 -11.32
N GLY A 125 2.11 -12.65 -11.54
CA GLY A 125 2.46 -11.64 -12.54
C GLY A 125 2.35 -10.17 -12.10
N ALA A 126 1.76 -9.84 -10.97
CA ALA A 126 1.83 -8.50 -10.39
C ALA A 126 3.17 -8.30 -9.65
N ARG A 127 3.67 -7.07 -9.65
CA ARG A 127 4.89 -6.69 -8.91
C ARG A 127 4.50 -6.11 -7.57
N THR A 128 4.23 -7.01 -6.61
CA THR A 128 3.67 -6.66 -5.30
C THR A 128 4.70 -6.00 -4.39
N VAL A 129 4.31 -4.90 -3.77
CA VAL A 129 5.09 -4.18 -2.74
C VAL A 129 4.22 -4.00 -1.50
N LYS A 130 4.66 -4.56 -0.36
CA LYS A 130 4.05 -4.37 0.95
C LYS A 130 4.43 -3.02 1.50
N THR A 131 3.46 -2.17 1.84
CA THR A 131 3.67 -0.89 2.53
C THR A 131 2.36 -0.31 3.05
N LEU A 132 2.44 0.75 3.87
CA LEU A 132 1.30 1.50 4.43
C LEU A 132 0.36 0.67 5.33
N ASN A 133 0.57 -0.62 5.47
CA ASN A 133 -0.22 -1.52 6.30
C ASN A 133 -0.04 -1.29 7.81
N HIS A 134 1.05 -0.64 8.20
CA HIS A 134 1.48 -0.40 9.60
C HIS A 134 1.19 1.03 10.10
N ILE A 135 0.39 1.78 9.36
CA ILE A 135 -0.07 3.13 9.74
C ILE A 135 -1.60 3.21 9.62
N GLY A 136 -2.25 3.78 10.61
CA GLY A 136 -3.69 3.97 10.58
C GLY A 136 -4.12 5.02 9.55
N TYR A 137 -5.27 4.84 8.92
CA TYR A 137 -5.75 5.77 7.89
C TYR A 137 -5.96 7.21 8.40
N HIS A 138 -6.32 7.38 9.66
CA HIS A 138 -6.38 8.71 10.28
C HIS A 138 -5.02 9.37 10.38
N GLU A 139 -4.00 8.56 10.74
CA GLU A 139 -2.61 9.02 10.82
C GLU A 139 -2.02 9.32 9.44
N MET A 140 -2.39 8.57 8.40
CA MET A 140 -1.97 8.89 7.03
C MET A 140 -2.37 10.31 6.64
N GLU A 141 -3.57 10.74 7.05
CA GLU A 141 -4.09 12.08 6.71
C GLU A 141 -3.50 13.17 7.61
N SER A 142 -3.19 12.86 8.89
CA SER A 142 -2.64 13.84 9.85
C SER A 142 -1.12 13.96 9.81
N ASP A 143 -0.41 12.90 9.46
CA ASP A 143 1.05 12.79 9.62
C ASP A 143 1.84 13.04 8.32
N HIS A 144 1.15 13.21 7.17
CA HIS A 144 1.86 13.57 5.94
C HIS A 144 2.52 14.95 6.07
N ARG A 145 3.77 15.07 5.63
CA ARG A 145 4.57 16.30 5.71
C ARG A 145 5.35 16.52 4.41
N PRO A 146 5.68 17.77 4.08
CA PRO A 146 6.54 18.07 2.94
C PRO A 146 7.94 17.50 3.14
N ALA A 147 8.65 17.28 2.05
CA ALA A 147 10.04 16.82 2.09
C ALA A 147 10.93 17.74 2.92
N GLY A 148 11.76 17.15 3.80
CA GLY A 148 12.65 17.87 4.69
C GLY A 148 12.04 18.37 6.00
N ASP A 149 10.78 18.11 6.24
CA ASP A 149 10.16 18.38 7.55
C ASP A 149 10.74 17.43 8.60
N PRO A 150 11.21 17.91 9.78
CA PRO A 150 11.81 17.07 10.81
C PRO A 150 10.82 16.11 11.50
N GLU A 151 9.52 16.39 11.40
CA GLU A 151 8.46 15.53 11.93
C GLU A 151 7.89 14.56 10.89
N ARG A 152 8.55 14.45 9.73
CA ARG A 152 8.11 13.57 8.65
C ARG A 152 8.23 12.12 9.06
N ARG A 153 7.10 11.41 9.00
CA ARG A 153 7.00 10.00 9.39
C ARG A 153 7.57 9.10 8.30
N ALA A 154 8.34 8.09 8.71
CA ALA A 154 8.81 7.04 7.83
C ALA A 154 7.78 5.91 7.69
N VAL A 155 7.74 5.31 6.50
CA VAL A 155 7.00 4.08 6.22
C VAL A 155 7.92 3.05 5.57
N ALA A 156 7.85 1.82 6.08
CA ALA A 156 8.58 0.70 5.51
C ALA A 156 7.91 0.20 4.24
N LEU A 157 8.73 -0.27 3.28
CA LEU A 157 8.26 -0.99 2.10
C LEU A 157 9.12 -2.22 1.85
N ALA A 158 8.52 -3.28 1.30
CA ALA A 158 9.19 -4.53 0.96
C ALA A 158 8.63 -5.09 -0.34
N GLY A 159 9.49 -5.66 -1.19
CA GLY A 159 9.08 -6.22 -2.47
C GLY A 159 10.24 -6.85 -3.22
N ASN A 160 9.93 -7.78 -4.12
CA ASN A 160 10.94 -8.55 -4.87
C ASN A 160 11.35 -7.89 -6.20
N ASP A 161 10.67 -6.81 -6.61
CA ASP A 161 10.94 -6.09 -7.87
C ASP A 161 11.41 -4.67 -7.56
N GLU A 162 12.67 -4.37 -7.93
CA GLU A 162 13.31 -3.09 -7.63
C GLU A 162 12.66 -1.91 -8.35
N ASP A 163 12.17 -2.10 -9.58
CA ASP A 163 11.49 -1.04 -10.33
C ASP A 163 10.13 -0.72 -9.69
N ALA A 164 9.40 -1.73 -9.21
CA ALA A 164 8.16 -1.51 -8.47
C ALA A 164 8.42 -0.81 -7.14
N LYS A 165 9.45 -1.21 -6.37
CA LYS A 165 9.86 -0.52 -5.14
C LYS A 165 10.23 0.94 -5.41
N ALA A 166 10.92 1.21 -6.51
CA ALA A 166 11.30 2.59 -6.88
C ALA A 166 10.07 3.47 -7.16
N VAL A 167 9.06 2.95 -7.90
CA VAL A 167 7.81 3.67 -8.16
C VAL A 167 7.05 3.90 -6.86
N VAL A 168 6.95 2.89 -5.99
CA VAL A 168 6.27 3.00 -4.69
C VAL A 168 7.01 3.98 -3.77
N SER A 169 8.34 3.92 -3.68
CA SER A 169 9.14 4.87 -2.89
C SER A 169 8.91 6.30 -3.33
N ARG A 170 8.91 6.55 -4.64
CA ARG A 170 8.58 7.86 -5.20
C ARG A 170 7.18 8.31 -4.79
N PHE A 171 6.19 7.45 -4.91
CA PHE A 171 4.81 7.74 -4.53
C PHE A 171 4.71 8.10 -3.04
N LEU A 172 5.34 7.32 -2.16
CA LEU A 172 5.36 7.57 -0.71
C LEU A 172 6.00 8.92 -0.38
N ASP A 173 7.12 9.24 -1.02
CA ASP A 173 7.79 10.55 -0.86
C ASP A 173 6.87 11.70 -1.30
N GLU A 174 6.24 11.59 -2.46
CA GLU A 174 5.38 12.63 -3.02
C GLU A 174 4.09 12.83 -2.21
N ILE A 175 3.54 11.78 -1.56
CA ILE A 175 2.38 11.90 -0.67
C ILE A 175 2.73 12.27 0.78
N GLY A 176 4.01 12.49 1.10
CA GLY A 176 4.42 13.10 2.38
C GLY A 176 5.02 12.17 3.42
N PHE A 177 5.56 11.01 3.03
CA PHE A 177 6.22 10.05 3.92
C PHE A 177 7.65 9.75 3.49
N ASP A 178 8.53 9.41 4.44
CA ASP A 178 9.88 8.94 4.14
C ASP A 178 9.88 7.44 3.86
N PRO A 179 10.10 6.98 2.61
CA PRO A 179 10.16 5.56 2.30
C PRO A 179 11.44 4.93 2.86
N VAL A 180 11.29 3.78 3.55
CA VAL A 180 12.43 2.99 4.02
C VAL A 180 12.31 1.58 3.46
N ASP A 181 13.25 1.22 2.59
CA ASP A 181 13.30 -0.12 2.00
C ASP A 181 13.72 -1.16 3.05
N ALA A 182 12.85 -2.15 3.28
CA ALA A 182 13.07 -3.26 4.20
C ALA A 182 13.68 -4.49 3.51
N GLY A 183 13.74 -4.52 2.17
CA GLY A 183 14.28 -5.63 1.40
C GLY A 183 13.22 -6.36 0.56
N ASP A 184 13.33 -7.68 0.52
CA ASP A 184 12.37 -8.55 -0.20
C ASP A 184 10.98 -8.57 0.45
N LEU A 185 10.01 -9.18 -0.22
CA LEU A 185 8.60 -9.17 0.23
C LEU A 185 8.43 -9.85 1.60
N ALA A 186 9.23 -10.88 1.90
CA ALA A 186 9.23 -11.58 3.19
C ALA A 186 9.62 -10.66 4.35
N ALA A 187 10.44 -9.62 4.12
CA ALA A 187 10.79 -8.63 5.14
C ALA A 187 9.55 -7.85 5.64
N GLY A 188 8.44 -7.89 4.93
CA GLY A 188 7.15 -7.38 5.39
C GLY A 188 6.67 -7.95 6.73
N ALA A 189 7.18 -9.12 7.13
CA ALA A 189 6.94 -9.71 8.45
C ALA A 189 7.31 -8.75 9.60
N ALA A 190 8.31 -7.89 9.42
CA ALA A 190 8.79 -6.97 10.43
C ALA A 190 7.76 -5.91 10.87
N TYR A 191 6.77 -5.63 10.03
CA TYR A 191 5.76 -4.59 10.28
C TYR A 191 4.31 -5.07 10.07
N GLN A 192 4.06 -6.38 10.31
CA GLN A 192 2.73 -6.96 10.42
C GLN A 192 2.10 -6.70 11.81
N PRO A 193 0.79 -6.91 11.97
CA PRO A 193 0.12 -6.82 13.27
C PRO A 193 0.85 -7.61 14.36
N GLY A 194 1.03 -6.99 15.53
CA GLY A 194 1.73 -7.60 16.67
C GLY A 194 3.24 -7.35 16.73
N THR A 195 3.82 -6.71 15.72
CA THR A 195 5.24 -6.30 15.75
C THR A 195 5.43 -4.91 16.36
N PRO A 196 6.66 -4.57 16.83
CA PRO A 196 6.94 -3.24 17.36
C PRO A 196 6.77 -2.09 16.35
N ILE A 197 6.95 -2.37 15.05
CA ILE A 197 6.79 -1.36 13.98
C ILE A 197 5.32 -1.09 13.69
N PHE A 198 4.46 -2.08 13.86
CA PHE A 198 3.03 -1.93 13.59
C PHE A 198 2.40 -0.86 14.51
N ASN A 199 1.76 0.14 13.93
CA ASN A 199 1.24 1.33 14.62
C ASN A 199 2.28 2.20 15.35
N GLY A 200 3.58 1.95 15.14
CA GLY A 200 4.64 2.83 15.62
C GLY A 200 4.77 4.09 14.75
N SER A 201 5.27 5.18 15.35
CA SER A 201 5.62 6.40 14.63
C SER A 201 7.12 6.62 14.72
N PHE A 202 7.80 6.58 13.59
CA PHE A 202 9.25 6.60 13.49
C PHE A 202 9.70 7.60 12.42
N ASP A 203 10.83 8.25 12.63
CA ASP A 203 11.59 8.87 11.54
C ASP A 203 12.36 7.79 10.73
N ALA A 204 13.01 8.19 9.64
CA ALA A 204 13.70 7.25 8.76
C ALA A 204 14.89 6.53 9.42
N ALA A 205 15.58 7.16 10.37
CA ALA A 205 16.71 6.54 11.09
C ALA A 205 16.20 5.51 12.11
N GLN A 206 15.17 5.87 12.84
CA GLN A 206 14.49 4.98 13.80
C GLN A 206 13.87 3.77 13.08
N MET A 207 13.19 3.98 11.94
CA MET A 207 12.59 2.90 11.14
C MET A 207 13.66 1.89 10.70
N ARG A 208 14.82 2.36 10.18
CA ARG A 208 15.92 1.47 9.81
C ARG A 208 16.42 0.67 11.02
N ALA A 209 16.59 1.32 12.18
CA ALA A 209 17.04 0.63 13.38
C ALA A 209 16.04 -0.44 13.86
N GLU A 210 14.73 -0.19 13.76
CA GLU A 210 13.72 -1.19 14.11
C GLU A 210 13.68 -2.36 13.10
N LEU A 211 13.84 -2.09 11.81
CA LEU A 211 13.96 -3.13 10.79
C LEU A 211 15.21 -4.01 10.99
N GLU A 212 16.36 -3.40 11.32
CA GLU A 212 17.60 -4.14 11.66
C GLU A 212 17.41 -5.04 12.90
N LYS A 213 16.71 -4.57 13.93
CA LYS A 213 16.36 -5.39 15.10
C LYS A 213 15.45 -6.56 14.73
N ALA A 214 14.42 -6.29 13.92
CA ALA A 214 13.49 -7.33 13.47
C ALA A 214 14.20 -8.43 12.67
N ALA A 215 15.15 -8.07 11.81
CA ALA A 215 15.94 -9.03 11.03
C ALA A 215 16.84 -9.95 11.89
N GLN A 216 17.16 -9.55 13.12
CA GLN A 216 17.96 -10.35 14.07
C GLN A 216 17.12 -11.33 14.90
N VAL A 217 15.81 -11.15 14.93
CA VAL A 217 14.90 -12.05 15.67
C VAL A 217 14.52 -13.18 14.72
N PRO A 218 14.83 -14.46 15.06
CA PRO A 218 14.35 -15.58 14.25
C PRO A 218 12.81 -15.52 14.17
N VAL A 219 12.26 -15.63 12.97
CA VAL A 219 10.80 -15.78 12.79
C VAL A 219 10.37 -16.97 13.64
N PRO A 220 9.44 -16.81 14.60
CA PRO A 220 8.94 -17.95 15.35
C PRO A 220 8.36 -18.95 14.35
N GLN A 221 8.98 -20.11 14.22
CA GLN A 221 8.31 -21.23 13.57
C GLN A 221 7.12 -21.55 14.47
N ASN A 222 5.92 -21.27 13.98
CA ASN A 222 4.70 -21.60 14.69
C ASN A 222 4.71 -23.07 15.03
N ALA A 223 4.75 -23.37 16.35
CA ALA A 223 4.64 -24.72 16.91
C ALA A 223 3.16 -25.08 17.02
#